data_6550e0356eb2e81f170b67bb592cc7c0
#
_entry.id   6550e0356eb2e81f170b67bb592cc7c0
#
_cell.length_a   1.000
_cell.length_b   1.000
_cell.length_c   1.000
_cell.angle_alpha   90.00
_cell.angle_beta   90.00
_cell.angle_gamma   90.00
#
_symmetry.space_group_name_H-M   'P 1'
#
loop_
_entity.id
_entity.type
_entity.pdbx_description
1 polymer ?
#
loop_
_entity_poly.entity_id
_entity_poly.type
_entity_poly.pdbx_seq_one_letter_code
_entity_poly.pdbx_strand_id
1 'polypeptide(L)'
;MQLTVLVDNNTLIDRYYLGEPGVAYYLEDGDVRILFDVGYSDIFLRNAQALGIDLSRLQQVVLSHGHNDHTRGLLWLSEQEYFSELQLLAHPEALKPKQFAGEAIGAPFTAQQLQEKCRLRLSKEPVWLTKRL
;
A
#
# COMPACT_ATOMS: atom_id res chain seq x y z
N MET A 1 7.88 9.26 15.16
CA MET A 1 7.52 8.39 14.02
C MET A 1 7.67 6.95 14.44
N GLN A 2 6.69 6.11 14.13
CA GLN A 2 6.70 4.67 14.36
C GLN A 2 6.44 3.96 13.03
N LEU A 3 7.15 2.85 12.78
CA LEU A 3 6.93 1.98 11.64
C LEU A 3 6.54 0.59 12.15
N THR A 4 5.47 0.05 11.60
CA THR A 4 5.04 -1.34 11.84
C THR A 4 5.06 -2.10 10.51
N VAL A 5 5.78 -3.22 10.46
CA VAL A 5 5.80 -4.11 9.30
C VAL A 5 4.51 -4.93 9.30
N LEU A 6 3.64 -4.69 8.30
CA LEU A 6 2.43 -5.48 8.11
C LEU A 6 2.67 -6.68 7.20
N VAL A 7 3.52 -6.53 6.18
CA VAL A 7 3.91 -7.60 5.26
C VAL A 7 5.39 -7.54 4.97
N ASP A 8 6.01 -8.69 5.03
CA ASP A 8 7.37 -8.98 4.56
C ASP A 8 7.41 -10.45 4.11
N ASN A 9 8.44 -10.82 3.36
CA ASN A 9 8.69 -12.20 2.93
C ASN A 9 9.23 -13.10 4.05
N ASN A 10 9.21 -12.61 5.28
CA ASN A 10 9.59 -13.35 6.48
C ASN A 10 8.53 -13.17 7.57
N THR A 11 8.39 -14.18 8.41
CA THR A 11 7.54 -14.14 9.59
C THR A 11 8.34 -14.41 10.85
N LEU A 12 7.92 -13.81 11.96
CA LEU A 12 8.50 -14.11 13.27
C LEU A 12 8.01 -15.47 13.75
N ILE A 13 8.94 -16.30 14.27
CA ILE A 13 8.62 -17.58 14.89
C ILE A 13 7.63 -17.35 16.05
N ASP A 14 6.63 -18.22 16.16
CA ASP A 14 5.63 -18.26 17.24
C ASP A 14 4.77 -17.00 17.38
N ARG A 15 4.69 -16.15 16.34
CA ARG A 15 3.82 -14.96 16.32
C ARG A 15 2.57 -15.12 15.46
N TYR A 16 2.53 -16.12 14.59
CA TYR A 16 1.38 -16.47 13.74
C TYR A 16 0.92 -15.36 12.81
N TYR A 17 1.80 -14.40 12.48
CA TYR A 17 1.56 -13.45 11.41
C TYR A 17 1.77 -14.09 10.05
N LEU A 18 1.07 -13.58 9.06
CA LEU A 18 1.17 -14.06 7.68
C LEU A 18 2.28 -13.33 6.94
N GLY A 19 3.00 -14.05 6.10
CA GLY A 19 4.03 -13.49 5.21
C GLY A 19 3.75 -13.85 3.76
N GLU A 20 4.25 -13.03 2.86
CA GLU A 20 4.23 -13.26 1.42
C GLU A 20 5.37 -12.49 0.75
N PRO A 21 5.80 -12.84 -0.48
CA PRO A 21 6.66 -11.97 -1.26
C PRO A 21 5.98 -10.62 -1.44
N GLY A 22 6.64 -9.56 -0.99
CA GLY A 22 6.09 -8.21 -1.03
C GLY A 22 6.31 -7.43 0.25
N VAL A 23 5.83 -6.20 0.26
CA VAL A 23 6.01 -5.26 1.37
C VAL A 23 4.71 -4.51 1.66
N ALA A 24 4.39 -4.32 2.93
CA ALA A 24 3.46 -3.31 3.41
C ALA A 24 3.91 -2.79 4.78
N TYR A 25 4.13 -1.49 4.88
CA TYR A 25 4.54 -0.82 6.11
C TYR A 25 3.49 0.18 6.55
N TYR A 26 3.08 0.10 7.80
CA TYR A 26 2.22 1.09 8.44
C TYR A 26 3.09 2.09 9.21
N LEU A 27 2.93 3.37 8.90
CA LEU A 27 3.70 4.45 9.47
C LEU A 27 2.78 5.42 10.24
N GLU A 28 3.22 5.79 11.44
CA GLU A 28 2.58 6.80 12.27
C GLU A 28 3.55 7.94 12.53
N ASP A 29 3.19 9.16 12.12
CA ASP A 29 3.96 10.37 12.38
C ASP A 29 3.06 11.48 12.92
N GLY A 30 3.02 11.62 14.26
CA GLY A 30 2.02 12.45 14.91
C GLY A 30 0.61 11.90 14.66
N ASP A 31 -0.25 12.73 14.09
CA ASP A 31 -1.63 12.34 13.73
C ASP A 31 -1.75 11.79 12.30
N VAL A 32 -0.63 11.72 11.55
CA VAL A 32 -0.63 11.21 10.17
C VAL A 32 -0.40 9.70 10.17
N ARG A 33 -1.25 9.00 9.41
CA ARG A 33 -1.24 7.54 9.22
C ARG A 33 -1.05 7.24 7.75
N ILE A 34 0.00 6.48 7.43
CA ILE A 34 0.41 6.19 6.06
C ILE A 34 0.58 4.69 5.91
N LEU A 35 0.09 4.15 4.79
CA LEU A 35 0.41 2.79 4.34
C LEU A 35 1.41 2.91 3.18
N PHE A 36 2.60 2.39 3.36
CA PHE A 36 3.65 2.35 2.34
C PHE A 36 3.69 0.95 1.73
N ASP A 37 3.32 0.84 0.47
CA ASP A 37 3.00 -0.38 -0.27
C ASP A 37 1.86 -1.19 0.39
N VAL A 38 1.33 -2.17 -0.34
CA VAL A 38 0.14 -2.92 0.08
C VAL A 38 0.28 -4.43 -0.08
N GLY A 39 1.48 -4.92 -0.41
CA GLY A 39 1.74 -6.34 -0.60
C GLY A 39 1.06 -6.92 -1.85
N TYR A 40 0.96 -8.24 -1.86
CA TYR A 40 0.42 -9.02 -2.97
C TYR A 40 -1.03 -9.45 -2.79
N SER A 41 -1.48 -9.64 -1.53
CA SER A 41 -2.83 -10.13 -1.20
C SER A 41 -3.50 -9.30 -0.10
N ASP A 42 -4.49 -9.86 0.59
CA ASP A 42 -5.16 -9.25 1.75
C ASP A 42 -4.39 -9.39 3.06
N ILE A 43 -3.20 -9.98 3.04
CA ILE A 43 -2.44 -10.31 4.26
C ILE A 43 -2.16 -9.06 5.10
N PHE A 44 -1.90 -7.91 4.49
CA PHE A 44 -1.68 -6.66 5.23
C PHE A 44 -2.90 -6.25 6.06
N LEU A 45 -4.13 -6.45 5.56
CA LEU A 45 -5.37 -6.20 6.31
C LEU A 45 -5.50 -7.16 7.50
N ARG A 46 -5.23 -8.44 7.27
CA ARG A 46 -5.32 -9.49 8.29
C ARG A 46 -4.28 -9.30 9.40
N ASN A 47 -3.04 -8.96 9.02
CA ASN A 47 -1.98 -8.68 9.98
C ASN A 47 -2.25 -7.37 10.76
N ALA A 48 -2.77 -6.32 10.10
CA ALA A 48 -3.20 -5.11 10.79
C ALA A 48 -4.26 -5.41 11.85
N GLN A 49 -5.28 -6.21 11.50
CA GLN A 49 -6.30 -6.65 12.45
C GLN A 49 -5.70 -7.43 13.63
N ALA A 50 -4.80 -8.38 13.36
CA ALA A 50 -4.12 -9.17 14.39
C ALA A 50 -3.25 -8.31 15.33
N LEU A 51 -2.69 -7.21 14.81
CA LEU A 51 -1.90 -6.22 15.56
C LEU A 51 -2.76 -5.16 16.27
N GLY A 52 -4.09 -5.16 16.08
CA GLY A 52 -4.98 -4.14 16.62
C GLY A 52 -4.83 -2.76 15.95
N ILE A 53 -4.32 -2.73 14.72
CA ILE A 53 -4.15 -1.50 13.92
C ILE A 53 -5.43 -1.22 13.15
N ASP A 54 -6.02 -0.07 13.40
CA ASP A 54 -7.22 0.40 12.70
C ASP A 54 -6.83 1.16 11.41
N LEU A 55 -6.91 0.47 10.27
CA LEU A 55 -6.60 1.04 8.96
C LEU A 55 -7.66 2.03 8.45
N SER A 56 -8.85 2.11 9.06
CA SER A 56 -9.83 3.14 8.70
C SER A 56 -9.34 4.56 9.02
N ARG A 57 -8.30 4.67 9.83
CA ARG A 57 -7.65 5.94 10.19
C ARG A 57 -6.54 6.37 9.23
N LEU A 58 -6.29 5.60 8.18
CA LEU A 58 -5.33 5.97 7.14
C LEU A 58 -5.75 7.28 6.46
N GLN A 59 -4.78 8.12 6.15
CA GLN A 59 -4.95 9.30 5.30
C GLN A 59 -4.28 9.14 3.94
N GLN A 60 -3.19 8.36 3.91
CA GLN A 60 -2.37 8.24 2.71
C GLN A 60 -1.94 6.79 2.46
N VAL A 61 -1.89 6.45 1.18
CA VAL A 61 -1.22 5.26 0.65
C VAL A 61 -0.11 5.73 -0.28
N VAL A 62 1.08 5.18 -0.14
CA VAL A 62 2.23 5.53 -0.98
C VAL A 62 2.74 4.26 -1.65
N LEU A 63 2.90 4.29 -2.97
CA LEU A 63 3.47 3.17 -3.71
C LEU A 63 4.93 3.47 -4.05
N SER A 64 5.83 2.57 -3.64
CA SER A 64 7.25 2.65 -3.96
C SER A 64 7.53 2.49 -5.43
N HIS A 65 6.87 1.51 -6.06
CA HIS A 65 6.94 1.21 -7.48
C HIS A 65 5.72 0.38 -7.92
N GLY A 66 5.68 -0.08 -9.16
CA GLY A 66 4.49 -0.68 -9.73
C GLY A 66 4.51 -2.20 -9.88
N HIS A 67 5.39 -2.95 -9.22
CA HIS A 67 5.30 -4.41 -9.25
C HIS A 67 4.11 -4.91 -8.40
N ASN A 68 3.55 -6.05 -8.79
CA ASN A 68 2.33 -6.57 -8.19
C ASN A 68 2.50 -7.02 -6.74
N ASP A 69 3.67 -7.43 -6.32
CA ASP A 69 4.01 -7.78 -4.93
C ASP A 69 4.06 -6.56 -3.98
N HIS A 70 3.97 -5.35 -4.53
CA HIS A 70 3.85 -4.10 -3.79
C HIS A 70 2.50 -3.40 -3.98
N THR A 71 1.76 -3.74 -5.02
CA THR A 71 0.58 -2.99 -5.44
C THR A 71 -0.70 -3.81 -5.52
N ARG A 72 -0.63 -5.15 -5.62
CA ARG A 72 -1.81 -5.98 -5.86
C ARG A 72 -2.79 -5.96 -4.69
N GLY A 73 -2.32 -5.72 -3.46
CA GLY A 73 -3.17 -5.51 -2.30
C GLY A 73 -4.19 -4.37 -2.45
N LEU A 74 -4.01 -3.46 -3.44
CA LEU A 74 -5.01 -2.45 -3.78
C LEU A 74 -6.37 -3.05 -4.15
N LEU A 75 -6.44 -4.28 -4.66
CA LEU A 75 -7.70 -4.96 -4.95
C LEU A 75 -8.57 -5.06 -3.70
N TRP A 76 -7.99 -5.46 -2.57
CA TRP A 76 -8.71 -5.61 -1.29
C TRP A 76 -8.84 -4.30 -0.53
N LEU A 77 -7.84 -3.42 -0.63
CA LEU A 77 -7.93 -2.09 -0.01
C LEU A 77 -9.05 -1.26 -0.65
N SER A 78 -9.23 -1.37 -1.97
CA SER A 78 -10.27 -0.62 -2.69
C SER A 78 -11.71 -1.05 -2.38
N GLU A 79 -11.88 -2.19 -1.72
CA GLU A 79 -13.18 -2.68 -1.22
C GLU A 79 -13.54 -2.10 0.17
N GLN A 80 -12.59 -1.43 0.83
CA GLN A 80 -12.83 -0.82 2.13
C GLN A 80 -13.60 0.50 1.97
N GLU A 81 -14.59 0.75 2.83
CA GLU A 81 -15.46 1.93 2.77
C GLU A 81 -14.67 3.25 2.81
N TYR A 82 -13.55 3.27 3.54
CA TYR A 82 -12.70 4.46 3.69
C TYR A 82 -11.75 4.70 2.50
N PHE A 83 -11.68 3.82 1.52
CA PHE A 83 -10.72 3.94 0.41
C PHE A 83 -10.92 5.22 -0.42
N SER A 84 -12.15 5.63 -0.64
CA SER A 84 -12.48 6.85 -1.40
C SER A 84 -11.92 8.13 -0.77
N GLU A 85 -11.68 8.13 0.53
CA GLU A 85 -11.14 9.28 1.28
C GLU A 85 -9.61 9.31 1.30
N LEU A 86 -8.95 8.21 0.90
CA LEU A 86 -7.50 8.10 0.93
C LEU A 86 -6.85 8.92 -0.19
N GLN A 87 -5.72 9.55 0.13
CA GLN A 87 -4.79 10.03 -0.89
C GLN A 87 -3.84 8.91 -1.28
N LEU A 88 -3.86 8.48 -2.55
CA LEU A 88 -2.88 7.54 -3.08
C LEU A 88 -1.80 8.31 -3.84
N LEU A 89 -0.56 8.22 -3.38
CA LEU A 89 0.61 8.84 -3.98
C LEU A 89 1.46 7.79 -4.71
N ALA A 90 1.79 8.06 -5.96
CA ALA A 90 2.66 7.20 -6.75
C ALA A 90 3.46 7.99 -7.79
N HIS A 91 4.56 7.42 -8.27
CA HIS A 91 5.18 7.88 -9.50
C HIS A 91 4.29 7.49 -10.70
N PRO A 92 4.13 8.35 -11.74
CA PRO A 92 3.28 8.02 -12.90
C PRO A 92 3.58 6.67 -13.56
N GLU A 93 4.86 6.27 -13.60
CA GLU A 93 5.28 5.00 -14.18
C GLU A 93 4.87 3.77 -13.32
N ALA A 94 4.56 3.95 -12.04
CA ALA A 94 4.16 2.85 -11.17
C ALA A 94 2.84 2.20 -11.62
N LEU A 95 1.95 2.99 -12.21
CA LEU A 95 0.61 2.54 -12.64
C LEU A 95 0.53 2.12 -14.11
N LYS A 96 1.66 2.14 -14.83
CA LYS A 96 1.71 1.63 -16.20
C LYS A 96 1.79 0.11 -16.21
N PRO A 97 1.19 -0.56 -17.21
CA PRO A 97 1.30 -2.01 -17.37
C PRO A 97 2.75 -2.48 -17.39
N LYS A 98 3.01 -3.60 -16.73
CA LYS A 98 4.33 -4.26 -16.69
C LYS A 98 4.16 -5.73 -16.98
N GLN A 99 5.10 -6.28 -17.75
CA GLN A 99 5.12 -7.70 -18.09
C GLN A 99 6.54 -8.27 -17.93
N PHE A 100 6.61 -9.52 -17.53
CA PHE A 100 7.82 -10.31 -17.49
C PHE A 100 7.51 -11.75 -17.92
N ALA A 101 8.27 -12.29 -18.85
CA ALA A 101 8.09 -13.65 -19.38
C ALA A 101 6.63 -13.97 -19.82
N GLY A 102 5.90 -12.98 -20.35
CA GLY A 102 4.52 -13.13 -20.81
C GLY A 102 3.47 -12.98 -19.72
N GLU A 103 3.87 -12.81 -18.47
CA GLU A 103 2.96 -12.61 -17.33
C GLU A 103 2.84 -11.12 -16.96
N ALA A 104 1.63 -10.69 -16.60
CA ALA A 104 1.40 -9.36 -16.06
C ALA A 104 1.91 -9.28 -14.62
N ILE A 105 2.88 -8.38 -14.39
CA ILE A 105 3.49 -8.17 -13.07
C ILE A 105 3.28 -6.74 -12.55
N GLY A 106 2.38 -5.97 -13.18
CA GLY A 106 2.10 -4.59 -12.84
C GLY A 106 1.01 -4.39 -11.79
N ALA A 107 0.75 -3.12 -11.50
CA ALA A 107 -0.35 -2.71 -10.63
C ALA A 107 -1.71 -3.17 -11.17
N PRO A 108 -2.67 -3.51 -10.28
CA PRO A 108 -3.97 -4.05 -10.69
C PRO A 108 -4.91 -3.00 -11.28
N PHE A 109 -4.63 -1.72 -11.06
CA PHE A 109 -5.42 -0.60 -11.55
C PHE A 109 -4.59 0.37 -12.37
N THR A 110 -5.20 0.93 -13.41
CA THR A 110 -4.65 2.09 -14.12
C THR A 110 -4.84 3.37 -13.32
N ALA A 111 -4.13 4.44 -13.69
CA ALA A 111 -4.31 5.75 -13.08
C ALA A 111 -5.76 6.25 -13.22
N GLN A 112 -6.39 6.03 -14.39
CA GLN A 112 -7.78 6.42 -14.61
C GLN A 112 -8.73 5.69 -13.65
N GLN A 113 -8.59 4.39 -13.48
CA GLN A 113 -9.41 3.60 -12.55
C GLN A 113 -9.23 4.06 -11.10
N LEU A 114 -8.02 4.41 -10.69
CA LEU A 114 -7.76 4.92 -9.34
C LEU A 114 -8.31 6.33 -9.11
N GLN A 115 -8.29 7.20 -10.12
CA GLN A 115 -8.92 8.52 -10.04
C GLN A 115 -10.42 8.47 -9.76
N GLU A 116 -11.09 7.41 -10.20
CA GLU A 116 -12.52 7.18 -9.94
C GLU A 116 -12.79 6.61 -8.54
N LYS A 117 -11.77 6.04 -7.89
CA LYS A 117 -11.89 5.30 -6.62
C LYS A 117 -11.37 6.06 -5.40
N CYS A 118 -10.36 6.90 -5.57
CA CYS A 118 -9.70 7.60 -4.46
C CYS A 118 -9.07 8.91 -4.94
N ARG A 119 -8.44 9.65 -4.02
CA ARG A 119 -7.71 10.89 -4.35
C ARG A 119 -6.32 10.55 -4.88
N LEU A 120 -6.19 10.29 -6.18
CA LEU A 120 -4.91 9.98 -6.79
C LEU A 120 -4.03 11.23 -6.93
N ARG A 121 -2.79 11.14 -6.46
CA ARG A 121 -1.73 12.13 -6.68
C ARG A 121 -0.55 11.45 -7.36
N LEU A 122 -0.18 11.91 -8.55
CA LEU A 122 1.00 11.45 -9.26
C LEU A 122 2.12 12.49 -9.16
N SER A 123 3.34 12.07 -8.84
CA SER A 123 4.49 12.96 -8.78
C SER A 123 5.75 12.28 -9.30
N LYS A 124 6.55 13.02 -10.06
CA LYS A 124 7.93 12.67 -10.43
C LYS A 124 8.95 13.26 -9.46
N GLU A 125 8.51 14.25 -8.68
CA GLU A 125 9.34 14.96 -7.73
C GLU A 125 9.11 14.44 -6.31
N PRO A 126 10.09 14.57 -5.40
CA PRO A 126 9.91 14.25 -3.99
C PRO A 126 8.72 14.99 -3.39
N VAL A 127 7.97 14.29 -2.55
CA VAL A 127 6.79 14.83 -1.86
C VAL A 127 6.96 14.63 -0.37
N TRP A 128 6.87 15.73 0.38
CA TRP A 128 6.79 15.66 1.83
C TRP A 128 5.38 15.22 2.26
N LEU A 129 5.29 14.13 2.99
CA LEU A 129 4.04 13.57 3.53
C LEU A 129 3.72 14.17 4.91
N THR A 130 4.78 14.47 5.64
CA THR A 130 4.75 15.14 6.95
C THR A 130 5.90 16.15 7.02
N LYS A 131 6.12 16.77 8.19
CA LYS A 131 7.31 17.62 8.41
C LYS A 131 8.63 16.86 8.47
N ARG A 132 8.58 15.53 8.59
CA ARG A 132 9.75 14.65 8.79
C ARG A 132 9.89 13.54 7.75
N LEU A 133 8.88 13.30 6.96
CA LEU A 133 8.79 12.23 5.97
C LEU A 133 8.35 12.75 4.61
#